data_d6b4eba2152c72bd4e9a78eeb3642675
#
_entry.id   d6b4eba2152c72bd4e9a78eeb3642675
#
_cell.length_a   1.000
_cell.length_b   1.000
_cell.length_c   1.000
_cell.angle_alpha   90.00
_cell.angle_beta   90.00
_cell.angle_gamma   90.00
#
_symmetry.space_group_name_H-M   'P 1'
#
loop_
_entity.id
_entity.type
_entity.pdbx_description
1 polymer ?
#
loop_
_entity_poly.entity_id
_entity_poly.type
_entity_poly.pdbx_seq_one_letter_code
_entity_poly.pdbx_strand_id
1 'polypeptide(L)'
;MKIDKIETMVLRIPYTSGGPSDTEVWGGKPWQTADVLLVKVSTDDGVTGWGEAFGYNVIPATRVAIDQILAPMCIGRDALAIETLMQEIQQKLHIFGRSGPVIFGLSGIDIALWDIAGKAAQQPVHRLLGGGRPQLTCYASLIRYTEPKLVAANVERALAEGYRHIKLHEIEVAPTRAARAAAGEDIGLMLDVNCPWTQREALDMAAKLRPLNLRWLEEPVWPPEDHAALAWVRAHGGIAVAAGENATTLAQFKHLFDAGAVDFVQPSPAKMGGISELRKVFTLAAACNVTVMPHSFYDGPAFLAGLHVNAALGHGTLGGTGSMVEWRYFDLEARLYGDQATPRNGTIAVPQSPGLGFDPDPEVIRRYRAD
;
A
#
# COMPACT_ATOMS: atom_id res chain seq x y z
N MET A 1 -16.82 -0.42 -25.43
CA MET A 1 -16.86 -0.56 -23.95
C MET A 1 -16.69 0.83 -23.35
N LYS A 2 -17.80 1.47 -23.03
CA LYS A 2 -17.80 2.83 -22.46
C LYS A 2 -18.17 2.76 -20.99
N ILE A 3 -17.56 3.62 -20.19
CA ILE A 3 -17.92 3.79 -18.80
C ILE A 3 -19.36 4.33 -18.70
N ASP A 4 -20.26 3.54 -18.14
CA ASP A 4 -21.67 3.89 -17.96
C ASP A 4 -21.94 4.48 -16.57
N LYS A 5 -21.33 3.90 -15.53
CA LYS A 5 -21.56 4.30 -14.14
C LYS A 5 -20.33 4.13 -13.28
N ILE A 6 -20.14 5.07 -12.34
CA ILE A 6 -19.17 4.97 -11.24
C ILE A 6 -19.92 5.14 -9.92
N GLU A 7 -19.75 4.20 -9.00
CA GLU A 7 -20.38 4.18 -7.69
C GLU A 7 -19.32 4.06 -6.60
N THR A 8 -19.51 4.78 -5.51
CA THR A 8 -18.65 4.68 -4.32
C THR A 8 -19.40 4.05 -3.17
N MET A 9 -18.73 3.24 -2.37
CA MET A 9 -19.28 2.61 -1.17
C MET A 9 -18.26 2.67 -0.05
N VAL A 10 -18.67 3.12 1.12
CA VAL A 10 -17.82 3.12 2.33
C VAL A 10 -18.15 1.89 3.15
N LEU A 11 -17.14 1.09 3.43
CA LEU A 11 -17.26 -0.06 4.33
C LEU A 11 -16.48 0.22 5.61
N ARG A 12 -17.01 -0.24 6.75
CA ARG A 12 -16.36 -0.18 8.06
C ARG A 12 -16.39 -1.55 8.70
N ILE A 13 -15.27 -2.27 8.57
CA ILE A 13 -15.16 -3.65 9.04
C ILE A 13 -14.42 -3.63 10.39
N PRO A 14 -15.04 -4.07 11.48
CA PRO A 14 -14.38 -4.16 12.78
C PRO A 14 -13.17 -5.10 12.73
N TYR A 15 -12.16 -4.80 13.53
CA TYR A 15 -10.97 -5.64 13.63
C TYR A 15 -10.43 -5.68 15.07
N THR A 16 -9.58 -6.67 15.32
CA THR A 16 -8.66 -6.70 16.45
C THR A 16 -7.23 -6.82 15.94
N SER A 17 -6.28 -6.31 16.71
CA SER A 17 -4.87 -6.27 16.32
C SER A 17 -3.94 -6.97 17.33
N GLY A 18 -4.50 -7.86 18.16
CA GLY A 18 -3.71 -8.61 19.15
C GLY A 18 -3.47 -7.84 20.45
N GLY A 19 -4.26 -6.80 20.73
CA GLY A 19 -4.23 -6.02 21.95
C GLY A 19 -4.53 -4.54 21.74
N PRO A 20 -4.53 -3.74 22.80
CA PRO A 20 -4.61 -2.28 22.70
C PRO A 20 -3.50 -1.73 21.81
N SER A 21 -3.83 -0.75 20.97
CA SER A 21 -2.89 -0.14 20.04
C SER A 21 -3.06 1.37 20.04
N ASP A 22 -1.96 2.10 19.82
CA ASP A 22 -1.94 3.56 19.69
C ASP A 22 -2.14 3.96 18.23
N THR A 23 -3.40 4.07 17.81
CA THR A 23 -3.76 4.54 16.45
C THR A 23 -4.20 6.00 16.43
N GLU A 24 -4.31 6.66 17.58
CA GLU A 24 -4.64 8.08 17.66
C GLU A 24 -3.61 8.97 16.98
N VAL A 25 -2.36 8.52 16.93
CA VAL A 25 -1.24 9.20 16.26
C VAL A 25 -1.52 9.46 14.77
N TRP A 26 -2.38 8.67 14.12
CA TRP A 26 -2.74 8.82 12.72
C TRP A 26 -4.14 9.42 12.52
N GLY A 27 -4.38 10.61 13.07
CA GLY A 27 -5.60 11.36 12.86
C GLY A 27 -6.40 11.68 14.10
N GLY A 28 -5.81 11.52 15.28
CA GLY A 28 -6.36 12.00 16.56
C GLY A 28 -7.58 11.23 17.07
N LYS A 29 -7.82 10.02 16.55
CA LYS A 29 -8.89 9.10 17.02
C LYS A 29 -8.43 7.66 16.94
N PRO A 30 -8.77 6.80 17.93
CA PRO A 30 -8.50 5.38 17.84
C PRO A 30 -9.24 4.77 16.65
N TRP A 31 -8.53 3.91 15.89
CA TRP A 31 -9.16 3.14 14.84
C TRP A 31 -9.86 1.92 15.43
N GLN A 32 -11.13 1.77 15.10
CA GLN A 32 -11.97 0.64 15.53
C GLN A 32 -12.39 -0.24 14.36
N THR A 33 -12.28 0.30 13.16
CA THR A 33 -12.68 -0.35 11.91
C THR A 33 -11.61 -0.18 10.85
N ALA A 34 -11.52 -1.17 9.99
CA ALA A 34 -10.84 -1.07 8.71
C ALA A 34 -11.78 -0.38 7.73
N ASP A 35 -11.53 0.91 7.47
CA ASP A 35 -12.35 1.71 6.57
C ASP A 35 -11.87 1.53 5.13
N VAL A 36 -12.78 1.15 4.23
CA VAL A 36 -12.51 0.91 2.81
C VAL A 36 -13.43 1.78 1.95
N LEU A 37 -12.87 2.56 1.04
CA LEU A 37 -13.63 3.28 0.02
C LEU A 37 -13.58 2.49 -1.29
N LEU A 38 -14.59 1.65 -1.52
CA LEU A 38 -14.74 0.92 -2.77
C LEU A 38 -15.20 1.84 -3.89
N VAL A 39 -14.66 1.60 -5.08
CA VAL A 39 -15.06 2.25 -6.34
C VAL A 39 -15.50 1.16 -7.31
N LYS A 40 -16.76 1.18 -7.70
CA LYS A 40 -17.33 0.27 -8.69
C LYS A 40 -17.52 1.01 -10.01
N VAL A 41 -16.91 0.52 -11.07
CA VAL A 41 -17.07 1.04 -12.42
C VAL A 41 -17.84 0.00 -13.26
N SER A 42 -18.93 0.42 -13.89
CA SER A 42 -19.72 -0.41 -14.80
C SER A 42 -19.64 0.15 -16.21
N THR A 43 -19.66 -0.74 -17.21
CA THR A 43 -19.61 -0.37 -18.63
C THR A 43 -20.94 -0.65 -19.31
N ASP A 44 -21.16 -0.02 -20.47
CA ASP A 44 -22.38 -0.13 -21.30
C ASP A 44 -22.64 -1.54 -21.85
N ASP A 45 -21.64 -2.42 -21.84
CA ASP A 45 -21.75 -3.83 -22.20
C ASP A 45 -21.80 -4.78 -20.97
N GLY A 46 -21.96 -4.22 -19.76
CA GLY A 46 -22.24 -4.98 -18.53
C GLY A 46 -21.01 -5.50 -17.79
N VAL A 47 -19.79 -5.21 -18.24
CA VAL A 47 -18.58 -5.57 -17.49
C VAL A 47 -18.43 -4.61 -16.30
N THR A 48 -18.09 -5.17 -15.14
CA THR A 48 -17.89 -4.40 -13.91
C THR A 48 -16.49 -4.59 -13.39
N GLY A 49 -15.83 -3.49 -13.00
CA GLY A 49 -14.55 -3.49 -12.32
C GLY A 49 -14.62 -2.87 -10.93
N TRP A 50 -13.74 -3.34 -10.07
CA TRP A 50 -13.64 -2.90 -8.70
C TRP A 50 -12.30 -2.23 -8.43
N GLY A 51 -12.36 -1.09 -7.74
CA GLY A 51 -11.20 -0.35 -7.26
C GLY A 51 -11.37 0.05 -5.80
N GLU A 52 -10.28 0.52 -5.22
CA GLU A 52 -10.25 1.06 -3.87
C GLU A 52 -9.46 2.37 -3.88
N ALA A 53 -10.06 3.43 -3.38
CA ALA A 53 -9.43 4.72 -3.21
C ALA A 53 -8.91 4.88 -1.77
N PHE A 54 -7.75 5.54 -1.62
CA PHE A 54 -7.23 5.85 -0.29
C PHE A 54 -8.17 6.80 0.46
N GLY A 55 -8.32 6.58 1.73
CA GLY A 55 -9.18 7.45 2.49
C GLY A 55 -8.97 7.48 3.99
N TYR A 56 -9.02 6.37 4.71
CA TYR A 56 -9.07 6.39 6.18
C TYR A 56 -9.93 7.57 6.67
N ASN A 57 -9.37 8.46 7.51
CA ASN A 57 -10.07 9.64 8.01
C ASN A 57 -10.45 10.67 6.92
N VAL A 58 -9.86 10.58 5.71
CA VAL A 58 -10.14 11.50 4.59
C VAL A 58 -11.13 10.93 3.57
N ILE A 59 -11.72 9.75 3.83
CA ILE A 59 -12.76 9.12 2.99
C ILE A 59 -13.84 10.12 2.55
N PRO A 60 -14.42 10.98 3.42
CA PRO A 60 -15.46 11.90 2.98
C PRO A 60 -15.03 12.83 1.86
N ALA A 61 -13.81 13.38 1.94
CA ALA A 61 -13.25 14.26 0.91
C ALA A 61 -12.91 13.49 -0.39
N THR A 62 -12.33 12.29 -0.28
CA THR A 62 -12.00 11.44 -1.43
C THR A 62 -13.28 11.00 -2.16
N ARG A 63 -14.32 10.62 -1.43
CA ARG A 63 -15.61 10.24 -1.99
C ARG A 63 -16.25 11.39 -2.77
N VAL A 64 -16.30 12.59 -2.19
CA VAL A 64 -16.82 13.79 -2.87
C VAL A 64 -16.00 14.10 -4.13
N ALA A 65 -14.68 13.95 -4.08
CA ALA A 65 -13.84 14.14 -5.27
C ALA A 65 -14.18 13.12 -6.38
N ILE A 66 -14.44 11.86 -6.03
CA ILE A 66 -14.87 10.86 -7.01
C ILE A 66 -16.25 11.22 -7.55
N ASP A 67 -17.25 11.37 -6.68
CA ASP A 67 -18.66 11.45 -7.08
C ASP A 67 -18.98 12.74 -7.85
N GLN A 68 -18.37 13.88 -7.47
CA GLN A 68 -18.71 15.18 -8.03
C GLN A 68 -17.73 15.72 -9.06
N ILE A 69 -16.49 15.25 -9.09
CA ILE A 69 -15.46 15.77 -9.99
C ILE A 69 -15.00 14.71 -10.99
N LEU A 70 -14.57 13.54 -10.53
CA LEU A 70 -13.90 12.56 -11.36
C LEU A 70 -14.87 11.72 -12.18
N ALA A 71 -15.93 11.20 -11.57
CA ALA A 71 -16.93 10.36 -12.24
C ALA A 71 -17.55 11.08 -13.45
N PRO A 72 -18.01 12.36 -13.36
CA PRO A 72 -18.52 13.07 -14.53
C PRO A 72 -17.53 13.20 -15.69
N MET A 73 -16.22 13.22 -15.41
CA MET A 73 -15.18 13.27 -16.45
C MET A 73 -14.90 11.92 -17.11
N CYS A 74 -15.32 10.82 -16.47
CA CYS A 74 -15.09 9.46 -16.93
C CYS A 74 -16.29 8.89 -17.71
N ILE A 75 -17.52 9.25 -17.34
CA ILE A 75 -18.73 8.73 -17.99
C ILE A 75 -18.70 8.94 -19.51
N GLY A 76 -19.07 7.91 -20.27
CA GLY A 76 -19.08 7.88 -21.73
C GLY A 76 -17.70 7.69 -22.39
N ARG A 77 -16.63 7.69 -21.58
CA ARG A 77 -15.26 7.47 -22.09
C ARG A 77 -15.00 5.97 -22.29
N ASP A 78 -14.04 5.66 -23.13
CA ASP A 78 -13.60 4.28 -23.36
C ASP A 78 -12.87 3.73 -22.10
N ALA A 79 -13.43 2.67 -21.50
CA ALA A 79 -12.91 2.04 -20.30
C ALA A 79 -11.54 1.36 -20.52
N LEU A 80 -11.15 1.07 -21.76
CA LEU A 80 -9.87 0.43 -22.10
C LEU A 80 -8.78 1.44 -22.44
N ALA A 81 -9.11 2.71 -22.70
CA ALA A 81 -8.13 3.77 -22.95
C ALA A 81 -7.60 4.37 -21.63
N ILE A 82 -7.18 3.51 -20.69
CA ILE A 82 -6.87 3.86 -19.29
C ILE A 82 -5.82 4.96 -19.20
N GLU A 83 -4.65 4.76 -19.80
CA GLU A 83 -3.53 5.72 -19.74
C GLU A 83 -3.95 7.11 -20.28
N THR A 84 -4.63 7.15 -21.43
CA THR A 84 -5.08 8.39 -22.02
C THR A 84 -6.06 9.11 -21.10
N LEU A 85 -7.04 8.39 -20.55
CA LEU A 85 -8.05 8.96 -19.67
C LEU A 85 -7.42 9.52 -18.38
N MET A 86 -6.57 8.73 -17.71
CA MET A 86 -5.90 9.14 -16.49
C MET A 86 -4.99 10.35 -16.70
N GLN A 87 -4.25 10.39 -17.81
CA GLN A 87 -3.39 11.52 -18.14
C GLN A 87 -4.19 12.79 -18.44
N GLU A 88 -5.25 12.71 -19.25
CA GLU A 88 -6.10 13.85 -19.55
C GLU A 88 -6.75 14.46 -18.31
N ILE A 89 -7.26 13.61 -17.40
CA ILE A 89 -7.88 14.09 -16.15
C ILE A 89 -6.85 14.78 -15.27
N GLN A 90 -5.68 14.18 -15.09
CA GLN A 90 -4.60 14.81 -14.31
C GLN A 90 -4.16 16.16 -14.92
N GLN A 91 -4.09 16.28 -16.24
CA GLN A 91 -3.76 17.54 -16.92
C GLN A 91 -4.86 18.59 -16.71
N LYS A 92 -6.13 18.22 -16.84
CA LYS A 92 -7.26 19.15 -16.65
C LYS A 92 -7.38 19.63 -15.22
N LEU A 93 -7.03 18.79 -14.25
CA LEU A 93 -7.16 19.08 -12.81
C LEU A 93 -5.87 19.59 -12.17
N HIS A 94 -4.80 19.85 -12.94
CA HIS A 94 -3.49 20.20 -12.38
C HIS A 94 -3.50 21.43 -11.44
N ILE A 95 -4.39 22.40 -11.70
CA ILE A 95 -4.51 23.63 -10.87
C ILE A 95 -5.14 23.35 -9.49
N PHE A 96 -5.82 22.21 -9.32
CA PHE A 96 -6.41 21.80 -8.05
C PHE A 96 -5.50 20.88 -7.24
N GLY A 97 -4.26 20.69 -7.69
CA GLY A 97 -3.26 19.84 -7.08
C GLY A 97 -3.26 18.41 -7.65
N ARG A 98 -2.06 17.81 -7.59
CA ARG A 98 -1.81 16.43 -8.02
C ARG A 98 -1.48 15.54 -6.82
N SER A 99 -2.16 15.78 -5.70
CA SER A 99 -2.01 15.04 -4.44
C SER A 99 -3.34 15.02 -3.70
N GLY A 100 -3.46 14.18 -2.66
CA GLY A 100 -4.64 14.12 -1.83
C GLY A 100 -5.88 13.58 -2.54
N PRO A 101 -7.11 14.00 -2.15
CA PRO A 101 -8.36 13.35 -2.51
C PRO A 101 -8.59 13.16 -4.02
N VAL A 102 -8.12 14.07 -4.87
CA VAL A 102 -8.25 13.95 -6.34
C VAL A 102 -7.43 12.77 -6.85
N ILE A 103 -6.17 12.64 -6.46
CA ILE A 103 -5.32 11.52 -6.90
C ILE A 103 -5.72 10.22 -6.22
N PHE A 104 -6.17 10.27 -4.96
CA PHE A 104 -6.72 9.10 -4.27
C PHE A 104 -7.95 8.55 -5.00
N GLY A 105 -8.86 9.43 -5.41
CA GLY A 105 -10.03 9.04 -6.20
C GLY A 105 -9.66 8.49 -7.56
N LEU A 106 -8.72 9.12 -8.27
CA LEU A 106 -8.21 8.60 -9.56
C LEU A 106 -7.58 7.23 -9.39
N SER A 107 -6.87 6.97 -8.28
CA SER A 107 -6.29 5.66 -8.01
C SER A 107 -7.35 4.56 -7.97
N GLY A 108 -8.47 4.82 -7.29
CA GLY A 108 -9.58 3.87 -7.22
C GLY A 108 -10.23 3.61 -8.57
N ILE A 109 -10.42 4.66 -9.39
CA ILE A 109 -10.95 4.53 -10.75
C ILE A 109 -9.98 3.75 -11.65
N ASP A 110 -8.69 4.09 -11.62
CA ASP A 110 -7.66 3.40 -12.41
C ASP A 110 -7.62 1.90 -12.10
N ILE A 111 -7.61 1.52 -10.81
CA ILE A 111 -7.62 0.12 -10.38
C ILE A 111 -8.86 -0.60 -10.94
N ALA A 112 -10.04 0.03 -10.87
CA ALA A 112 -11.26 -0.56 -11.41
C ALA A 112 -11.21 -0.72 -12.93
N LEU A 113 -10.61 0.21 -13.66
CA LEU A 113 -10.45 0.13 -15.11
C LEU A 113 -9.46 -0.98 -15.51
N TRP A 114 -8.39 -1.19 -14.74
CA TRP A 114 -7.49 -2.32 -14.94
C TRP A 114 -8.17 -3.66 -14.66
N ASP A 115 -9.07 -3.72 -13.68
CA ASP A 115 -9.91 -4.89 -13.42
C ASP A 115 -10.83 -5.19 -14.62
N ILE A 116 -11.48 -4.15 -15.18
CA ILE A 116 -12.27 -4.27 -16.42
C ILE A 116 -11.40 -4.76 -17.57
N ALA A 117 -10.22 -4.18 -17.78
CA ALA A 117 -9.34 -4.58 -18.87
C ALA A 117 -8.92 -6.05 -18.77
N GLY A 118 -8.61 -6.52 -17.56
CA GLY A 118 -8.31 -7.92 -17.32
C GLY A 118 -9.50 -8.84 -17.56
N LYS A 119 -10.70 -8.47 -17.14
CA LYS A 119 -11.94 -9.20 -17.38
C LYS A 119 -12.28 -9.25 -18.88
N ALA A 120 -12.17 -8.13 -19.58
CA ALA A 120 -12.40 -8.05 -21.02
C ALA A 120 -11.40 -8.91 -21.81
N ALA A 121 -10.14 -8.92 -21.41
CA ALA A 121 -9.11 -9.74 -22.03
C ALA A 121 -9.11 -11.22 -21.57
N GLN A 122 -9.97 -11.60 -20.61
CA GLN A 122 -9.98 -12.92 -19.96
C GLN A 122 -8.60 -13.29 -19.39
N GLN A 123 -7.89 -12.32 -18.83
CA GLN A 123 -6.56 -12.48 -18.25
C GLN A 123 -6.47 -11.79 -16.88
N PRO A 124 -5.73 -12.35 -15.92
CA PRO A 124 -5.41 -11.62 -14.70
C PRO A 124 -4.49 -10.44 -14.99
N VAL A 125 -4.62 -9.36 -14.24
CA VAL A 125 -3.87 -8.11 -14.47
C VAL A 125 -2.36 -8.32 -14.50
N HIS A 126 -1.79 -9.19 -13.66
CA HIS A 126 -0.35 -9.44 -13.69
C HIS A 126 0.12 -10.03 -15.05
N ARG A 127 -0.72 -10.79 -15.75
CA ARG A 127 -0.40 -11.32 -17.10
C ARG A 127 -0.45 -10.22 -18.15
N LEU A 128 -1.40 -9.30 -18.08
CA LEU A 128 -1.43 -8.12 -18.95
C LEU A 128 -0.19 -7.25 -18.76
N LEU A 129 0.38 -7.22 -17.55
CA LEU A 129 1.63 -6.53 -17.24
C LEU A 129 2.89 -7.33 -17.59
N GLY A 130 2.76 -8.52 -18.18
CA GLY A 130 3.89 -9.38 -18.55
C GLY A 130 4.45 -10.26 -17.42
N GLY A 131 3.75 -10.35 -16.31
CA GLY A 131 4.18 -11.10 -15.14
C GLY A 131 3.84 -12.59 -15.14
N GLY A 132 4.48 -13.32 -14.23
CA GLY A 132 4.27 -14.77 -14.15
C GLY A 132 4.55 -15.39 -12.79
N ARG A 133 4.89 -14.62 -11.76
CA ARG A 133 5.12 -15.18 -10.42
C ARG A 133 3.79 -15.63 -9.80
N PRO A 134 3.65 -16.92 -9.44
CA PRO A 134 2.40 -17.46 -8.91
C PRO A 134 2.21 -17.17 -7.42
N GLN A 135 3.28 -16.79 -6.72
CA GLN A 135 3.32 -16.61 -5.27
C GLN A 135 4.34 -15.52 -4.89
N LEU A 136 4.04 -14.79 -3.85
CA LEU A 136 4.89 -13.72 -3.31
C LEU A 136 5.13 -13.89 -1.82
N THR A 137 6.31 -13.47 -1.34
CA THR A 137 6.61 -13.37 0.08
C THR A 137 5.84 -12.19 0.68
N CYS A 138 5.25 -12.40 1.86
CA CYS A 138 4.60 -11.37 2.65
C CYS A 138 5.41 -11.04 3.90
N TYR A 139 5.27 -9.81 4.37
CA TYR A 139 5.64 -9.46 5.73
C TYR A 139 4.41 -9.07 6.55
N ALA A 140 4.39 -9.45 7.82
CA ALA A 140 3.35 -9.02 8.75
C ALA A 140 3.60 -7.58 9.17
N SER A 141 2.67 -6.68 8.84
CA SER A 141 2.72 -5.27 9.22
C SER A 141 1.89 -5.07 10.49
N LEU A 142 2.56 -5.02 11.65
CA LEU A 142 1.95 -4.86 12.96
C LEU A 142 1.61 -3.39 13.21
N ILE A 143 0.56 -3.16 13.99
CA ILE A 143 0.17 -1.81 14.44
C ILE A 143 1.11 -1.32 15.55
N ARG A 144 1.03 -0.04 15.93
CA ARG A 144 1.74 0.51 17.09
C ARG A 144 1.11 0.07 18.41
N TYR A 145 1.88 -0.60 19.25
CA TYR A 145 1.43 -1.06 20.58
C TYR A 145 2.04 -0.28 21.74
N THR A 146 3.22 0.32 21.56
CA THR A 146 4.03 1.04 22.56
C THR A 146 4.55 0.16 23.70
N GLU A 147 3.77 -0.80 24.18
CA GLU A 147 4.12 -1.69 25.30
C GLU A 147 5.02 -2.84 24.81
N PRO A 148 6.27 -2.97 25.32
CA PRO A 148 7.22 -3.98 24.86
C PRO A 148 6.72 -5.43 24.91
N LYS A 149 5.92 -5.77 25.93
CA LYS A 149 5.37 -7.12 26.08
C LYS A 149 4.32 -7.44 24.99
N LEU A 150 3.49 -6.45 24.63
CA LEU A 150 2.51 -6.62 23.55
C LEU A 150 3.20 -6.74 22.18
N VAL A 151 4.23 -5.94 21.95
CA VAL A 151 5.04 -6.06 20.72
C VAL A 151 5.65 -7.44 20.61
N ALA A 152 6.32 -7.94 21.66
CA ALA A 152 6.90 -9.28 21.67
C ALA A 152 5.87 -10.37 21.41
N ALA A 153 4.71 -10.35 22.09
CA ALA A 153 3.65 -11.34 21.93
C ALA A 153 3.08 -11.36 20.50
N ASN A 154 2.90 -10.19 19.85
CA ASN A 154 2.42 -10.13 18.47
C ASN A 154 3.49 -10.54 17.44
N VAL A 155 4.76 -10.31 17.73
CA VAL A 155 5.88 -10.86 16.95
C VAL A 155 5.88 -12.39 17.02
N GLU A 156 5.78 -12.97 18.21
CA GLU A 156 5.69 -14.42 18.42
C GLU A 156 4.49 -15.02 17.70
N ARG A 157 3.33 -14.35 17.72
CA ARG A 157 2.13 -14.78 16.98
C ARG A 157 2.38 -14.81 15.47
N ALA A 158 2.98 -13.76 14.91
CA ALA A 158 3.31 -13.71 13.48
C ALA A 158 4.32 -14.80 13.08
N LEU A 159 5.31 -15.09 13.93
CA LEU A 159 6.27 -16.18 13.71
C LEU A 159 5.59 -17.55 13.71
N ALA A 160 4.65 -17.78 14.62
CA ALA A 160 3.88 -19.02 14.70
C ALA A 160 3.01 -19.24 13.46
N GLU A 161 2.56 -18.17 12.78
CA GLU A 161 1.85 -18.20 11.49
C GLU A 161 2.81 -18.32 10.28
N GLY A 162 4.10 -18.43 10.51
CA GLY A 162 5.12 -18.68 9.48
C GLY A 162 5.70 -17.45 8.81
N TYR A 163 5.42 -16.23 9.30
CA TYR A 163 6.08 -15.04 8.77
C TYR A 163 7.57 -15.03 9.13
N ARG A 164 8.39 -14.61 8.18
CA ARG A 164 9.85 -14.45 8.33
C ARG A 164 10.30 -13.00 8.19
N HIS A 165 9.33 -12.12 7.94
CA HIS A 165 9.52 -10.67 7.83
C HIS A 165 8.40 -10.00 8.59
N ILE A 166 8.74 -9.05 9.48
CA ILE A 166 7.78 -8.37 10.36
C ILE A 166 8.11 -6.89 10.38
N LYS A 167 7.12 -6.04 10.07
CA LYS A 167 7.20 -4.58 10.19
C LYS A 167 6.51 -4.12 11.47
N LEU A 168 7.18 -3.29 12.23
CA LEU A 168 6.70 -2.63 13.44
C LEU A 168 6.36 -1.17 13.13
N HIS A 169 5.48 -0.56 13.94
CA HIS A 169 5.20 0.89 13.87
C HIS A 169 5.58 1.59 15.19
N GLU A 170 6.62 1.12 15.85
CA GLU A 170 7.08 1.67 17.11
C GLU A 170 8.05 2.83 16.88
N ILE A 171 8.07 3.82 17.78
CA ILE A 171 8.98 4.97 17.71
C ILE A 171 10.07 4.95 18.79
N GLU A 172 9.98 4.03 19.75
CA GLU A 172 10.92 3.90 20.85
C GLU A 172 11.81 2.67 20.71
N VAL A 173 12.98 2.74 21.33
CA VAL A 173 13.97 1.65 21.30
C VAL A 173 13.53 0.43 22.10
N ALA A 174 12.83 0.63 23.22
CA ALA A 174 12.48 -0.48 24.13
C ALA A 174 11.50 -1.48 23.49
N PRO A 175 10.37 -1.08 22.87
CA PRO A 175 9.48 -1.97 22.13
C PRO A 175 10.18 -2.67 20.96
N THR A 176 11.01 -1.92 20.20
CA THR A 176 11.77 -2.49 19.07
C THR A 176 12.78 -3.54 19.51
N ARG A 177 13.44 -3.31 20.67
CA ARG A 177 14.35 -4.29 21.28
C ARG A 177 13.62 -5.55 21.73
N ALA A 178 12.43 -5.41 22.31
CA ALA A 178 11.58 -6.54 22.70
C ALA A 178 11.16 -7.36 21.47
N ALA A 179 10.82 -6.69 20.36
CA ALA A 179 10.54 -7.35 19.10
C ALA A 179 11.73 -8.15 18.58
N ARG A 180 12.96 -7.58 18.61
CA ARG A 180 14.18 -8.30 18.17
C ARG A 180 14.47 -9.51 19.07
N ALA A 181 14.30 -9.36 20.37
CA ALA A 181 14.50 -10.47 21.32
C ALA A 181 13.51 -11.62 21.07
N ALA A 182 12.25 -11.32 20.77
CA ALA A 182 11.22 -12.30 20.43
C ALA A 182 11.44 -12.93 19.05
N ALA A 183 11.87 -12.13 18.05
CA ALA A 183 12.05 -12.58 16.68
C ALA A 183 13.30 -13.46 16.50
N GLY A 184 14.37 -13.26 17.28
CA GLY A 184 15.68 -13.84 17.00
C GLY A 184 16.40 -13.14 15.84
N GLU A 185 17.65 -13.47 15.57
CA GLU A 185 18.50 -12.75 14.60
C GLU A 185 18.18 -13.04 13.13
N ASP A 186 17.58 -14.19 12.83
CA ASP A 186 17.33 -14.67 11.45
C ASP A 186 16.05 -14.05 10.82
N ILE A 187 15.26 -13.31 11.60
CA ILE A 187 14.03 -12.70 11.14
C ILE A 187 14.27 -11.30 10.61
N GLY A 188 13.79 -11.03 9.40
CA GLY A 188 13.80 -9.69 8.81
C GLY A 188 12.85 -8.77 9.56
N LEU A 189 13.40 -7.92 10.44
CA LEU A 189 12.62 -6.95 11.20
C LEU A 189 12.74 -5.58 10.56
N MET A 190 11.63 -4.91 10.31
CA MET A 190 11.52 -3.56 9.75
C MET A 190 10.86 -2.64 10.78
N LEU A 191 11.20 -1.35 10.74
CA LEU A 191 10.62 -0.36 11.63
C LEU A 191 10.14 0.84 10.84
N ASP A 192 8.83 1.08 10.88
CA ASP A 192 8.18 2.27 10.36
C ASP A 192 7.87 3.22 11.53
N VAL A 193 8.41 4.42 11.46
CA VAL A 193 8.23 5.40 12.53
C VAL A 193 7.25 6.52 12.15
N ASN A 194 6.81 6.60 10.91
CA ASN A 194 5.83 7.57 10.39
C ASN A 194 6.22 9.03 10.65
N CYS A 195 7.40 9.42 10.19
CA CYS A 195 7.92 10.79 10.17
C CYS A 195 7.95 11.53 11.53
N PRO A 196 8.42 10.96 12.65
CA PRO A 196 8.32 11.64 13.94
C PRO A 196 9.49 12.58 14.23
N TRP A 197 10.61 12.52 13.49
CA TRP A 197 11.89 13.10 13.89
C TRP A 197 12.40 14.16 12.94
N THR A 198 13.15 15.13 13.49
CA THR A 198 14.07 15.95 12.71
C THR A 198 15.22 15.09 12.18
N GLN A 199 15.96 15.59 11.18
CA GLN A 199 17.16 14.91 10.66
C GLN A 199 18.15 14.52 11.77
N ARG A 200 18.35 15.39 12.77
CA ARG A 200 19.27 15.13 13.88
C ARG A 200 18.77 14.01 14.79
N GLU A 201 17.51 14.08 15.19
CA GLU A 201 16.87 13.04 16.01
C GLU A 201 16.85 11.69 15.30
N ALA A 202 16.60 11.67 14.00
CA ALA A 202 16.63 10.46 13.18
C ALA A 202 18.01 9.80 13.20
N LEU A 203 19.10 10.56 13.12
CA LEU A 203 20.46 10.02 13.23
C LEU A 203 20.74 9.49 14.64
N ASP A 204 20.36 10.22 15.67
CA ASP A 204 20.56 9.83 17.06
C ASP A 204 19.76 8.54 17.39
N MET A 205 18.55 8.40 16.81
CA MET A 205 17.74 7.19 16.94
C MET A 205 18.31 6.03 16.12
N ALA A 206 18.73 6.28 14.88
CA ALA A 206 19.37 5.25 14.06
C ALA A 206 20.60 4.64 14.76
N ALA A 207 21.43 5.46 15.43
CA ALA A 207 22.56 4.97 16.22
C ALA A 207 22.14 4.02 17.36
N LYS A 208 21.00 4.29 18.02
CA LYS A 208 20.45 3.43 19.09
C LYS A 208 19.79 2.16 18.55
N LEU A 209 19.22 2.22 17.34
CA LEU A 209 18.50 1.13 16.68
C LEU A 209 19.45 0.19 15.91
N ARG A 210 20.61 0.68 15.47
CA ARG A 210 21.58 -0.10 14.68
C ARG A 210 21.94 -1.48 15.28
N PRO A 211 22.12 -1.64 16.60
CA PRO A 211 22.39 -2.96 17.17
C PRO A 211 21.24 -3.97 17.03
N LEU A 212 20.03 -3.50 16.63
CA LEU A 212 18.85 -4.35 16.49
C LEU A 212 18.73 -4.97 15.08
N ASN A 213 19.72 -4.81 14.21
CA ASN A 213 19.81 -5.42 12.88
C ASN A 213 18.50 -5.30 12.07
N LEU A 214 17.99 -4.06 11.95
CA LEU A 214 16.79 -3.78 11.17
C LEU A 214 17.08 -3.89 9.68
N ARG A 215 16.15 -4.49 8.93
CA ARG A 215 16.22 -4.54 7.47
C ARG A 215 16.09 -3.15 6.83
N TRP A 216 15.22 -2.30 7.39
CA TRP A 216 15.14 -0.88 7.08
C TRP A 216 14.52 -0.08 8.24
N LEU A 217 14.80 1.21 8.23
CA LEU A 217 14.12 2.25 8.99
C LEU A 217 13.27 3.06 8.00
N GLU A 218 11.95 3.04 8.20
CA GLU A 218 10.94 3.64 7.32
C GLU A 218 10.52 5.00 7.83
N GLU A 219 10.48 5.98 6.93
CA GLU A 219 10.01 7.36 7.15
C GLU A 219 10.59 8.04 8.41
N PRO A 220 11.92 8.08 8.60
CA PRO A 220 12.48 8.60 9.85
C PRO A 220 12.39 10.13 10.01
N VAL A 221 12.08 10.90 8.94
CA VAL A 221 12.24 12.37 8.94
C VAL A 221 10.94 13.09 8.65
N TRP A 222 10.68 14.16 9.38
CA TRP A 222 9.66 15.17 9.09
C TRP A 222 10.30 16.45 8.53
N PRO A 223 9.73 17.08 7.49
CA PRO A 223 8.59 16.58 6.71
C PRO A 223 9.01 15.46 5.74
N PRO A 224 8.08 14.58 5.29
CA PRO A 224 8.38 13.45 4.40
C PRO A 224 8.95 13.86 3.03
N GLU A 225 8.75 15.11 2.62
CA GLU A 225 9.30 15.67 1.38
C GLU A 225 10.76 16.16 1.51
N ASP A 226 11.34 16.15 2.71
CA ASP A 226 12.75 16.50 2.90
C ASP A 226 13.65 15.33 2.48
N HIS A 227 13.74 15.15 1.17
CA HIS A 227 14.54 14.07 0.57
C HIS A 227 16.04 14.27 0.84
N ALA A 228 16.51 15.49 1.08
CA ALA A 228 17.90 15.74 1.44
C ALA A 228 18.22 15.21 2.84
N ALA A 229 17.34 15.45 3.81
CA ALA A 229 17.47 14.89 5.16
C ALA A 229 17.37 13.37 5.16
N LEU A 230 16.45 12.78 4.39
CA LEU A 230 16.36 11.31 4.21
C LEU A 230 17.66 10.75 3.64
N ALA A 231 18.22 11.37 2.58
CA ALA A 231 19.50 10.98 1.99
C ALA A 231 20.65 11.05 3.00
N TRP A 232 20.63 12.06 3.85
CA TRP A 232 21.63 12.21 4.91
C TRP A 232 21.53 11.10 5.95
N VAL A 233 20.31 10.77 6.41
CA VAL A 233 20.07 9.67 7.35
C VAL A 233 20.49 8.34 6.72
N ARG A 234 20.15 8.10 5.45
CA ARG A 234 20.60 6.92 4.70
C ARG A 234 22.11 6.77 4.68
N ALA A 235 22.83 7.86 4.39
CA ALA A 235 24.28 7.84 4.27
C ALA A 235 25.03 7.65 5.62
N HIS A 236 24.44 8.11 6.73
CA HIS A 236 25.13 8.23 8.02
C HIS A 236 24.50 7.41 9.16
N GLY A 237 23.24 6.97 9.03
CA GLY A 237 22.50 6.25 10.08
C GLY A 237 22.94 4.80 10.26
N GLY A 238 23.53 4.18 9.24
CA GLY A 238 24.00 2.78 9.28
C GLY A 238 22.86 1.76 9.30
N ILE A 239 21.67 2.15 8.91
CA ILE A 239 20.49 1.31 8.65
C ILE A 239 19.95 1.73 7.27
N ALA A 240 19.54 0.78 6.44
CA ALA A 240 18.90 1.08 5.16
C ALA A 240 17.62 1.88 5.38
N VAL A 241 17.33 2.83 4.49
CA VAL A 241 16.16 3.73 4.60
C VAL A 241 15.08 3.32 3.60
N ALA A 242 13.84 3.28 4.08
CA ALA A 242 12.65 3.12 3.26
C ALA A 242 11.75 4.37 3.38
N ALA A 243 11.13 4.79 2.27
CA ALA A 243 10.11 5.84 2.24
C ALA A 243 9.36 5.84 0.91
N GLY A 244 8.27 6.60 0.83
CA GLY A 244 7.57 6.84 -0.44
C GLY A 244 6.07 6.65 -0.38
N GLU A 245 5.48 6.18 0.70
CA GLU A 245 4.03 6.04 0.82
C GLU A 245 3.28 7.38 0.75
N ASN A 246 3.95 8.48 1.11
CA ASN A 246 3.42 9.83 1.05
C ASN A 246 3.65 10.54 -0.29
N ALA A 247 4.44 9.96 -1.20
CA ALA A 247 4.60 10.45 -2.57
C ALA A 247 3.40 10.02 -3.44
N THR A 248 2.86 10.98 -4.20
CA THR A 248 1.62 10.80 -4.98
C THR A 248 1.82 10.92 -6.49
N THR A 249 3.01 11.30 -6.95
CA THR A 249 3.29 11.48 -8.38
C THR A 249 4.64 10.88 -8.77
N LEU A 250 4.74 10.43 -10.02
CA LEU A 250 6.02 9.93 -10.57
C LEU A 250 7.16 10.95 -10.44
N ALA A 251 6.86 12.26 -10.54
CA ALA A 251 7.86 13.30 -10.36
C ALA A 251 8.42 13.34 -8.93
N GLN A 252 7.59 13.13 -7.91
CA GLN A 252 8.05 13.05 -6.53
C GLN A 252 8.95 11.82 -6.30
N PHE A 253 8.60 10.66 -6.89
CA PHE A 253 9.48 9.48 -6.86
C PHE A 253 10.80 9.73 -7.57
N LYS A 254 10.78 10.42 -8.72
CA LYS A 254 12.02 10.82 -9.39
C LYS A 254 12.89 11.69 -8.48
N HIS A 255 12.32 12.69 -7.82
CA HIS A 255 13.07 13.53 -6.89
C HIS A 255 13.65 12.74 -5.69
N LEU A 256 12.90 11.77 -5.18
CA LEU A 256 13.37 10.85 -4.13
C LEU A 256 14.61 10.06 -4.58
N PHE A 257 14.60 9.57 -5.83
CA PHE A 257 15.71 8.81 -6.40
C PHE A 257 16.90 9.73 -6.74
N ASP A 258 16.66 10.90 -7.33
CA ASP A 258 17.71 11.88 -7.66
C ASP A 258 18.48 12.34 -6.40
N ALA A 259 17.80 12.44 -5.27
CA ALA A 259 18.41 12.76 -3.98
C ALA A 259 19.19 11.59 -3.37
N GLY A 260 19.05 10.37 -3.90
CA GLY A 260 19.61 9.17 -3.29
C GLY A 260 19.05 8.88 -1.89
N ALA A 261 17.76 9.18 -1.69
CA ALA A 261 17.15 9.24 -0.36
C ALA A 261 16.80 7.88 0.24
N VAL A 262 16.66 6.83 -0.58
CA VAL A 262 16.14 5.53 -0.14
C VAL A 262 16.92 4.34 -0.70
N ASP A 263 16.91 3.23 0.03
CA ASP A 263 17.30 1.90 -0.42
C ASP A 263 16.07 1.10 -0.88
N PHE A 264 14.92 1.36 -0.23
CA PHE A 264 13.63 0.78 -0.55
C PHE A 264 12.60 1.87 -0.78
N VAL A 265 11.92 1.84 -1.92
CA VAL A 265 10.84 2.78 -2.22
C VAL A 265 9.47 2.12 -2.02
N GLN A 266 8.54 2.85 -1.42
CA GLN A 266 7.25 2.31 -0.97
C GLN A 266 6.05 3.05 -1.59
N PRO A 267 5.87 2.94 -2.93
CA PRO A 267 4.71 3.53 -3.58
C PRO A 267 3.41 2.84 -3.15
N SER A 268 2.35 3.63 -2.97
CA SER A 268 1.04 3.15 -2.52
C SER A 268 0.02 3.17 -3.66
N PRO A 269 -0.52 2.03 -4.11
CA PRO A 269 -1.42 1.96 -5.28
C PRO A 269 -2.66 2.84 -5.14
N ALA A 270 -3.22 2.98 -3.94
CA ALA A 270 -4.41 3.80 -3.72
C ALA A 270 -4.13 5.31 -3.55
N LYS A 271 -2.84 5.72 -3.45
CA LYS A 271 -2.45 7.13 -3.18
C LYS A 271 -1.84 7.84 -4.39
N MET A 272 -1.42 7.12 -5.44
CA MET A 272 -0.54 7.69 -6.48
C MET A 272 -1.05 7.58 -7.92
N GLY A 273 -2.30 7.22 -8.15
CA GLY A 273 -2.86 7.08 -9.49
C GLY A 273 -2.99 5.62 -9.97
N GLY A 274 -3.09 4.68 -9.04
CA GLY A 274 -3.42 3.28 -9.32
C GLY A 274 -2.30 2.47 -9.95
N ILE A 275 -2.68 1.44 -10.69
CA ILE A 275 -1.78 0.52 -11.39
C ILE A 275 -0.98 1.22 -12.48
N SER A 276 -1.61 2.16 -13.21
CA SER A 276 -0.97 2.90 -14.30
C SER A 276 0.26 3.67 -13.85
N GLU A 277 0.21 4.35 -12.71
CA GLU A 277 1.35 5.09 -12.19
C GLU A 277 2.30 4.19 -11.40
N LEU A 278 1.78 3.22 -10.65
CA LEU A 278 2.59 2.29 -9.85
C LEU A 278 3.61 1.53 -10.72
N ARG A 279 3.19 0.99 -11.87
CA ARG A 279 4.10 0.29 -12.80
C ARG A 279 5.23 1.17 -13.32
N LYS A 280 4.99 2.49 -13.48
CA LYS A 280 6.03 3.44 -13.90
C LYS A 280 7.07 3.65 -12.80
N VAL A 281 6.66 3.64 -11.52
CA VAL A 281 7.60 3.69 -10.40
C VAL A 281 8.49 2.45 -10.36
N PHE A 282 7.96 1.26 -10.59
CA PHE A 282 8.78 0.05 -10.69
C PHE A 282 9.85 0.16 -11.79
N THR A 283 9.47 0.69 -12.97
CA THR A 283 10.40 0.90 -14.08
C THR A 283 11.48 1.92 -13.73
N LEU A 284 11.09 3.04 -13.12
CA LEU A 284 12.00 4.10 -12.71
C LEU A 284 12.96 3.61 -11.60
N ALA A 285 12.44 2.91 -10.61
CA ALA A 285 13.22 2.35 -9.50
C ALA A 285 14.27 1.34 -10.01
N ALA A 286 13.90 0.49 -10.97
CA ALA A 286 14.82 -0.45 -11.60
C ALA A 286 16.00 0.26 -12.30
N ALA A 287 15.73 1.38 -12.99
CA ALA A 287 16.78 2.19 -13.62
C ALA A 287 17.70 2.88 -12.58
N CYS A 288 17.20 3.12 -11.37
CA CYS A 288 17.95 3.73 -10.27
C CYS A 288 18.56 2.72 -9.28
N ASN A 289 18.43 1.42 -9.55
CA ASN A 289 18.86 0.33 -8.65
C ASN A 289 18.26 0.43 -7.22
N VAL A 290 16.99 0.85 -7.13
CA VAL A 290 16.22 0.92 -5.88
C VAL A 290 15.19 -0.21 -5.87
N THR A 291 15.08 -0.91 -4.74
CA THR A 291 14.10 -1.98 -4.58
C THR A 291 12.74 -1.41 -4.22
N VAL A 292 11.69 -1.83 -4.95
CA VAL A 292 10.31 -1.43 -4.64
C VAL A 292 9.72 -2.38 -3.61
N MET A 293 9.16 -1.84 -2.53
CA MET A 293 8.39 -2.53 -1.50
C MET A 293 7.04 -1.81 -1.35
N PRO A 294 6.04 -2.13 -2.17
CA PRO A 294 4.79 -1.35 -2.19
C PRO A 294 4.15 -1.26 -0.81
N HIS A 295 3.80 -0.04 -0.39
CA HIS A 295 2.91 0.17 0.74
C HIS A 295 1.53 -0.37 0.38
N SER A 296 1.03 -1.35 1.11
CA SER A 296 -0.22 -2.06 0.81
C SER A 296 -1.08 -2.27 2.06
N PHE A 297 -1.18 -1.27 2.91
CA PHE A 297 -1.96 -1.33 4.15
C PHE A 297 -3.48 -1.25 3.86
N TYR A 298 -3.98 -2.14 2.97
CA TYR A 298 -5.34 -2.20 2.44
C TYR A 298 -5.94 -3.60 2.58
N ASP A 299 -7.28 -3.70 2.49
CA ASP A 299 -8.01 -4.98 2.58
C ASP A 299 -8.90 -5.25 1.36
N GLY A 300 -8.87 -4.37 0.37
CA GLY A 300 -9.72 -4.41 -0.82
C GLY A 300 -8.95 -4.46 -2.13
N PRO A 301 -9.54 -3.91 -3.21
CA PRO A 301 -8.96 -3.92 -4.55
C PRO A 301 -7.57 -3.28 -4.66
N ALA A 302 -7.22 -2.31 -3.80
CA ALA A 302 -5.88 -1.70 -3.80
C ALA A 302 -4.80 -2.70 -3.35
N PHE A 303 -5.12 -3.60 -2.41
CA PHE A 303 -4.23 -4.69 -2.03
C PHE A 303 -3.99 -5.64 -3.21
N LEU A 304 -5.06 -6.06 -3.90
CA LEU A 304 -4.94 -6.92 -5.09
C LEU A 304 -4.16 -6.24 -6.21
N ALA A 305 -4.38 -4.94 -6.43
CA ALA A 305 -3.63 -4.15 -7.43
C ALA A 305 -2.12 -4.17 -7.13
N GLY A 306 -1.73 -3.90 -5.88
CA GLY A 306 -0.34 -4.01 -5.43
C GLY A 306 0.24 -5.40 -5.64
N LEU A 307 -0.54 -6.44 -5.32
CA LEU A 307 -0.16 -7.85 -5.48
C LEU A 307 0.11 -8.19 -6.97
N HIS A 308 -0.78 -7.76 -7.88
CA HIS A 308 -0.61 -8.00 -9.32
C HIS A 308 0.60 -7.27 -9.91
N VAL A 309 0.79 -5.99 -9.59
CA VAL A 309 1.95 -5.23 -10.08
C VAL A 309 3.25 -5.81 -9.52
N ASN A 310 3.26 -6.19 -8.23
CA ASN A 310 4.39 -6.83 -7.60
C ASN A 310 4.71 -8.19 -8.25
N ALA A 311 3.71 -9.00 -8.57
CA ALA A 311 3.89 -10.28 -9.27
C ALA A 311 4.47 -10.12 -10.68
N ALA A 312 4.14 -9.00 -11.34
CA ALA A 312 4.63 -8.70 -12.68
C ALA A 312 6.05 -8.10 -12.68
N LEU A 313 6.29 -7.12 -11.82
CA LEU A 313 7.46 -6.24 -11.93
C LEU A 313 8.41 -6.31 -10.73
N GLY A 314 8.00 -6.89 -9.62
CA GLY A 314 8.76 -6.94 -8.37
C GLY A 314 9.91 -7.95 -8.35
N HIS A 315 10.61 -8.12 -9.47
CA HIS A 315 11.77 -9.01 -9.55
C HIS A 315 12.94 -8.46 -8.73
N GLY A 316 13.60 -9.34 -7.97
CA GLY A 316 14.86 -9.02 -7.34
C GLY A 316 16.03 -9.17 -8.31
N THR A 317 17.21 -8.79 -7.86
CA THR A 317 18.47 -9.17 -8.50
C THR A 317 18.70 -10.68 -8.34
N LEU A 318 19.56 -11.28 -9.20
CA LEU A 318 19.96 -12.67 -9.04
C LEU A 318 20.53 -12.89 -7.63
N GLY A 319 19.87 -13.75 -6.84
CA GLY A 319 20.24 -14.02 -5.45
C GLY A 319 19.74 -13.02 -4.42
N GLY A 320 19.06 -11.94 -4.85
CA GLY A 320 18.42 -10.97 -3.95
C GLY A 320 16.95 -11.27 -3.68
N THR A 321 16.44 -10.80 -2.56
CA THR A 321 15.00 -10.78 -2.28
C THR A 321 14.35 -9.74 -3.18
N GLY A 322 13.39 -10.17 -4.02
CA GLY A 322 12.51 -9.25 -4.76
C GLY A 322 11.57 -8.48 -3.84
N SER A 323 10.69 -7.72 -4.45
CA SER A 323 9.61 -7.04 -3.72
C SER A 323 8.78 -8.02 -2.90
N MET A 324 8.47 -7.63 -1.69
CA MET A 324 7.55 -8.34 -0.78
C MET A 324 6.20 -7.65 -0.75
N VAL A 325 5.20 -8.34 -0.24
CA VAL A 325 3.84 -7.83 -0.05
C VAL A 325 3.66 -7.42 1.41
N GLU A 326 3.22 -6.22 1.64
CA GLU A 326 2.77 -5.78 2.95
C GLU A 326 1.42 -6.42 3.25
N TRP A 327 1.35 -7.14 4.34
CA TRP A 327 0.11 -7.69 4.86
C TRP A 327 -0.28 -6.96 6.13
N ARG A 328 -1.41 -6.25 6.09
CA ARG A 328 -1.99 -5.62 7.28
C ARG A 328 -2.41 -6.70 8.26
N TYR A 329 -1.66 -6.85 9.36
CA TYR A 329 -1.77 -7.95 10.30
C TYR A 329 -2.88 -7.69 11.32
N PHE A 330 -4.13 -7.72 10.84
CA PHE A 330 -5.35 -7.54 11.61
C PHE A 330 -6.26 -8.76 11.50
N ASP A 331 -6.95 -9.06 12.61
CA ASP A 331 -8.04 -10.03 12.62
C ASP A 331 -9.35 -9.29 12.31
N LEU A 332 -9.70 -9.22 11.01
CA LEU A 332 -10.93 -8.59 10.55
C LEU A 332 -12.14 -9.47 10.87
N GLU A 333 -13.27 -8.86 11.27
CA GLU A 333 -14.53 -9.58 11.47
C GLU A 333 -15.03 -10.26 10.18
N ALA A 334 -14.75 -9.67 9.02
CA ALA A 334 -14.97 -10.26 7.71
C ALA A 334 -13.92 -9.75 6.70
N ARG A 335 -13.59 -10.57 5.70
CA ARG A 335 -12.69 -10.22 4.60
C ARG A 335 -13.46 -10.15 3.30
N LEU A 336 -13.20 -9.11 2.48
CA LEU A 336 -13.87 -8.88 1.19
C LEU A 336 -13.71 -10.06 0.20
N TYR A 337 -12.66 -10.85 0.35
CA TYR A 337 -12.36 -11.99 -0.52
C TYR A 337 -12.25 -13.32 0.25
N GLY A 338 -12.80 -13.36 1.48
CA GLY A 338 -12.62 -14.50 2.36
C GLY A 338 -11.15 -14.87 2.54
N ASP A 339 -10.85 -16.16 2.57
CA ASP A 339 -9.49 -16.67 2.75
C ASP A 339 -8.68 -16.75 1.43
N GLN A 340 -9.28 -16.41 0.29
CA GLN A 340 -8.63 -16.55 -1.02
C GLN A 340 -7.47 -15.58 -1.23
N ALA A 341 -7.56 -14.38 -0.63
CA ALA A 341 -6.52 -13.36 -0.66
C ALA A 341 -5.82 -13.22 0.70
N THR A 342 -5.61 -14.32 1.41
CA THR A 342 -4.97 -14.33 2.74
C THR A 342 -3.63 -15.06 2.66
N PRO A 343 -2.55 -14.51 3.23
CA PRO A 343 -1.25 -15.19 3.29
C PRO A 343 -1.31 -16.50 4.09
N ARG A 344 -0.49 -17.45 3.69
CA ARG A 344 -0.27 -18.71 4.41
C ARG A 344 1.23 -18.96 4.53
N ASN A 345 1.70 -19.22 5.73
CA ASN A 345 3.12 -19.44 6.00
C ASN A 345 4.02 -18.31 5.43
N GLY A 346 3.61 -17.05 5.64
CA GLY A 346 4.36 -15.87 5.19
C GLY A 346 4.41 -15.67 3.68
N THR A 347 3.53 -16.33 2.91
CA THR A 347 3.43 -16.18 1.45
C THR A 347 1.97 -16.03 1.01
N ILE A 348 1.75 -15.39 -0.15
CA ILE A 348 0.43 -15.23 -0.73
C ILE A 348 0.43 -15.69 -2.19
N ALA A 349 -0.61 -16.46 -2.56
CA ALA A 349 -0.84 -16.81 -3.96
C ALA A 349 -1.35 -15.59 -4.76
N VAL A 350 -0.84 -15.42 -5.96
CA VAL A 350 -1.31 -14.39 -6.88
C VAL A 350 -2.59 -14.87 -7.55
N PRO A 351 -3.70 -14.10 -7.55
CA PRO A 351 -4.95 -14.50 -8.20
C PRO A 351 -4.76 -14.78 -9.70
N GLN A 352 -5.34 -15.87 -10.18
CA GLN A 352 -5.20 -16.31 -11.58
C GLN A 352 -6.48 -16.12 -12.43
N SER A 353 -7.60 -15.74 -11.82
CA SER A 353 -8.82 -15.41 -12.56
C SER A 353 -8.69 -14.02 -13.24
N PRO A 354 -9.50 -13.76 -14.29
CA PRO A 354 -9.48 -12.48 -15.00
C PRO A 354 -9.64 -11.25 -14.10
N GLY A 355 -9.05 -10.13 -14.50
CA GLY A 355 -9.06 -8.88 -13.73
C GLY A 355 -8.13 -8.94 -12.52
N LEU A 356 -8.60 -8.42 -11.40
CA LEU A 356 -7.93 -8.55 -10.09
C LEU A 356 -8.12 -9.95 -9.47
N GLY A 357 -8.89 -10.82 -10.13
CA GLY A 357 -9.04 -12.23 -9.77
C GLY A 357 -10.21 -12.52 -8.83
N PHE A 358 -10.68 -11.55 -8.06
CA PHE A 358 -11.81 -11.69 -7.14
C PHE A 358 -12.69 -10.45 -7.18
N ASP A 359 -14.00 -10.63 -7.15
CA ASP A 359 -14.94 -9.57 -6.82
C ASP A 359 -15.17 -9.53 -5.31
N PRO A 360 -15.38 -8.34 -4.72
CA PRO A 360 -15.73 -8.22 -3.31
C PRO A 360 -17.03 -8.96 -2.99
N ASP A 361 -17.07 -9.67 -1.84
CA ASP A 361 -18.24 -10.43 -1.40
C ASP A 361 -19.44 -9.49 -1.18
N PRO A 362 -20.57 -9.67 -1.90
CA PRO A 362 -21.76 -8.85 -1.77
C PRO A 362 -22.36 -8.84 -0.35
N GLU A 363 -22.24 -9.94 0.39
CA GLU A 363 -22.76 -10.03 1.76
C GLU A 363 -21.90 -9.21 2.72
N VAL A 364 -20.58 -9.21 2.54
CA VAL A 364 -19.66 -8.35 3.31
C VAL A 364 -19.96 -6.88 3.01
N ILE A 365 -20.13 -6.52 1.72
CA ILE A 365 -20.54 -5.16 1.33
C ILE A 365 -21.84 -4.80 2.01
N ARG A 366 -22.89 -5.61 1.90
CA ARG A 366 -24.21 -5.32 2.48
C ARG A 366 -24.15 -5.15 4.00
N ARG A 367 -23.36 -5.98 4.70
CA ARG A 367 -23.27 -6.00 6.16
C ARG A 367 -22.52 -4.81 6.73
N TYR A 368 -21.43 -4.38 6.06
CA TYR A 368 -20.51 -3.37 6.60
C TYR A 368 -20.58 -2.02 5.89
N ARG A 369 -21.50 -1.86 4.95
CA ARG A 369 -21.75 -0.58 4.28
C ARG A 369 -22.21 0.46 5.30
N ALA A 370 -21.54 1.64 5.29
CA ALA A 370 -21.70 2.71 6.28
C ALA A 370 -22.31 3.99 5.69
N ASP A 371 -22.83 3.93 4.45
CA ASP A 371 -23.38 5.07 3.69
C ASP A 371 -24.70 4.75 3.00
#